data_f7b67f5a9b83df543d3cec215b903caa
#
_entry.id   f7b67f5a9b83df543d3cec215b903caa
#
_cell.length_a   1.000
_cell.length_b   1.000
_cell.length_c   1.000
_cell.angle_alpha   90.00
_cell.angle_beta   90.00
_cell.angle_gamma   90.00
#
_symmetry.space_group_name_H-M   'P 1'
#
loop_
_entity.id
_entity.type
_entity.pdbx_description
1 polymer ?
#
loop_
_entity_poly.entity_id
_entity_poly.type
_entity_poly.pdbx_seq_one_letter_code
_entity_poly.pdbx_strand_id
1 'polypeptide(L)'
;MRKLEVRSIICLALAAILIIGTGIFVFRFVKYGSKWATFYGNRSIYENGVLKSGAIYDRNDVLLAKSGGGEVKYNDDPEIREATVHAVGDVNGKISTSALSAYKDKLIGYNLLTGTYKLKGKNEDLKLTLDADVCKEAYRQLSKYDAGCIGIYNYKTGEIICMVSTPTFDPENEPSVSADDQSGLYMNRFLSSKLPPGSIFKTVTAAAAIENTDYQNFSYECDGTRVIHGEDLNCAYLYP
;
A
#
# COMPACT_ATOMS: atom_id res chain seq x y z
N MET A 1 44.67 -35.08 29.46
CA MET A 1 43.41 -35.39 28.76
C MET A 1 42.31 -34.37 29.05
N ARG A 2 41.91 -34.11 30.27
CA ARG A 2 40.82 -33.16 30.65
C ARG A 2 40.94 -31.75 30.07
N LYS A 3 42.14 -31.16 29.92
CA LYS A 3 42.33 -29.84 29.29
C LYS A 3 42.14 -29.84 27.80
N LEU A 4 42.38 -30.97 27.13
CA LEU A 4 42.15 -31.11 25.68
C LEU A 4 40.65 -31.27 25.38
N GLU A 5 39.96 -32.04 26.19
CA GLU A 5 38.49 -32.22 26.10
C GLU A 5 37.74 -30.91 26.30
N VAL A 6 38.11 -30.11 27.31
CA VAL A 6 37.51 -28.82 27.56
C VAL A 6 37.75 -27.84 26.37
N ARG A 7 38.96 -27.80 25.81
CA ARG A 7 39.24 -26.97 24.62
C ARG A 7 38.45 -27.41 23.40
N SER A 8 38.32 -28.73 23.21
CA SER A 8 37.50 -29.28 22.10
C SER A 8 36.02 -28.92 22.23
N ILE A 9 35.46 -29.00 23.44
CA ILE A 9 34.07 -28.58 23.70
C ILE A 9 33.88 -27.08 23.45
N ILE A 10 34.83 -26.24 23.86
CA ILE A 10 34.77 -24.81 23.62
C ILE A 10 34.81 -24.51 22.11
N CYS A 11 35.70 -25.18 21.36
CA CYS A 11 35.76 -25.01 19.90
C CYS A 11 34.46 -25.45 19.22
N LEU A 12 33.87 -26.56 19.64
CA LEU A 12 32.57 -27.03 19.15
C LEU A 12 31.45 -26.04 19.45
N ALA A 13 31.41 -25.50 20.66
CA ALA A 13 30.41 -24.50 21.04
C ALA A 13 30.55 -23.21 20.20
N LEU A 14 31.77 -22.73 19.98
CA LEU A 14 32.06 -21.56 19.13
C LEU A 14 31.66 -21.83 17.67
N ALA A 15 31.97 -23.01 17.15
CA ALA A 15 31.54 -23.42 15.79
C ALA A 15 30.00 -23.45 15.64
N ALA A 16 29.32 -24.00 16.64
CA ALA A 16 27.86 -24.04 16.66
C ALA A 16 27.25 -22.63 16.70
N ILE A 17 27.78 -21.71 17.53
CA ILE A 17 27.34 -20.31 17.58
C ILE A 17 27.54 -19.62 16.24
N LEU A 18 28.68 -19.85 15.57
CA LEU A 18 28.98 -19.27 14.28
C LEU A 18 28.02 -19.78 13.19
N ILE A 19 27.74 -21.08 13.17
CA ILE A 19 26.77 -21.68 12.24
C ILE A 19 25.38 -21.11 12.46
N ILE A 20 24.91 -21.03 13.70
CA ILE A 20 23.62 -20.45 14.05
C ILE A 20 23.56 -18.98 13.65
N GLY A 21 24.60 -18.20 13.98
CA GLY A 21 24.69 -16.78 13.63
C GLY A 21 24.65 -16.54 12.12
N THR A 22 25.40 -17.36 11.36
CA THR A 22 25.38 -17.30 9.88
C THR A 22 23.98 -17.68 9.33
N GLY A 23 23.35 -18.70 9.89
CA GLY A 23 21.98 -19.07 9.49
C GLY A 23 20.97 -17.94 9.71
N ILE A 24 21.04 -17.28 10.87
CA ILE A 24 20.20 -16.12 11.19
C ILE A 24 20.51 -14.96 10.22
N PHE A 25 21.78 -14.70 9.93
CA PHE A 25 22.18 -13.65 8.98
C PHE A 25 21.62 -13.92 7.58
N VAL A 26 21.81 -15.14 7.06
CA VAL A 26 21.29 -15.53 5.73
C VAL A 26 19.77 -15.38 5.68
N PHE A 27 19.07 -15.85 6.71
CA PHE A 27 17.61 -15.68 6.79
C PHE A 27 17.20 -14.20 6.75
N ARG A 28 17.87 -13.35 7.53
CA ARG A 28 17.60 -11.89 7.55
C ARG A 28 17.99 -11.23 6.23
N PHE A 29 19.07 -11.65 5.60
CA PHE A 29 19.50 -11.16 4.30
C PHE A 29 18.48 -11.47 3.21
N VAL A 30 17.97 -12.71 3.15
CA VAL A 30 16.93 -13.10 2.19
C VAL A 30 15.64 -12.29 2.42
N LYS A 31 15.26 -12.08 3.69
CA LYS A 31 14.01 -11.40 4.04
C LYS A 31 14.09 -9.88 3.90
N TYR A 32 15.22 -9.26 4.18
CA TYR A 32 15.36 -7.81 4.29
C TYR A 32 16.46 -7.20 3.39
N GLY A 33 17.18 -8.00 2.62
CA GLY A 33 18.32 -7.53 1.84
C GLY A 33 17.94 -6.43 0.83
N SER A 34 16.77 -6.52 0.19
CA SER A 34 16.25 -5.47 -0.68
C SER A 34 16.04 -4.15 0.07
N LYS A 35 15.48 -4.21 1.29
CA LYS A 35 15.28 -3.01 2.13
C LYS A 35 16.60 -2.39 2.57
N TRP A 36 17.62 -3.21 2.82
CA TRP A 36 18.96 -2.70 3.16
C TRP A 36 19.63 -2.02 1.97
N ALA A 37 19.44 -2.56 0.77
CA ALA A 37 19.96 -1.95 -0.46
C ALA A 37 19.27 -0.62 -0.80
N THR A 38 17.96 -0.52 -0.49
CA THR A 38 17.12 0.65 -0.83
C THR A 38 16.99 1.69 0.27
N PHE A 39 17.85 1.64 1.31
CA PHE A 39 17.81 2.66 2.35
C PHE A 39 18.21 4.05 1.79
N TYR A 40 17.57 5.12 2.28
CA TYR A 40 17.69 6.48 1.72
C TYR A 40 19.12 7.03 1.65
N GLY A 41 20.01 6.60 2.54
CA GLY A 41 21.42 7.01 2.53
C GLY A 41 22.28 6.36 1.42
N ASN A 42 21.75 5.44 0.64
CA ASN A 42 22.50 4.79 -0.44
C ASN A 42 22.59 5.67 -1.69
N ARG A 43 23.63 6.51 -1.76
CA ARG A 43 23.87 7.45 -2.87
C ARG A 43 23.99 6.79 -4.25
N SER A 44 24.22 5.49 -4.31
CA SER A 44 24.36 4.79 -5.60
C SER A 44 23.03 4.64 -6.32
N ILE A 45 21.91 4.60 -5.58
CA ILE A 45 20.57 4.44 -6.13
C ILE A 45 19.72 5.72 -6.02
N TYR A 46 20.21 6.74 -5.31
CA TYR A 46 19.55 8.04 -5.22
C TYR A 46 20.41 9.11 -5.93
N GLU A 47 19.74 10.01 -6.63
CA GLU A 47 20.32 11.19 -7.26
C GLU A 47 19.50 12.41 -6.83
N ASN A 48 20.15 13.40 -6.22
CA ASN A 48 19.47 14.58 -5.62
C ASN A 48 18.31 14.20 -4.66
N GLY A 49 18.45 13.08 -3.94
CA GLY A 49 17.39 12.57 -3.05
C GLY A 49 16.29 11.78 -3.75
N VAL A 50 16.31 11.68 -5.07
CA VAL A 50 15.33 10.94 -5.87
C VAL A 50 15.84 9.54 -6.19
N LEU A 51 14.98 8.54 -6.05
CA LEU A 51 15.30 7.15 -6.38
C LEU A 51 15.52 6.99 -7.89
N LYS A 52 16.66 6.45 -8.31
CA LYS A 52 16.91 6.06 -9.70
C LYS A 52 16.09 4.81 -10.02
N SER A 53 14.86 4.99 -10.45
CA SER A 53 13.92 3.90 -10.70
C SER A 53 13.54 3.78 -12.18
N GLY A 54 12.95 2.66 -12.55
CA GLY A 54 12.22 2.50 -13.80
C GLY A 54 10.96 3.35 -13.85
N ALA A 55 10.24 3.27 -14.95
CA ALA A 55 8.96 3.94 -15.13
C ALA A 55 7.81 3.11 -14.54
N ILE A 56 6.74 3.78 -14.15
CA ILE A 56 5.48 3.19 -13.72
C ILE A 56 4.43 3.51 -14.77
N TYR A 57 3.81 2.47 -15.28
CA TYR A 57 2.74 2.53 -16.28
C TYR A 57 1.43 1.99 -15.72
N ASP A 58 0.33 2.43 -16.28
CA ASP A 58 -0.98 1.82 -16.07
C ASP A 58 -1.13 0.53 -16.91
N ARG A 59 -2.31 -0.10 -16.88
CA ARG A 59 -2.63 -1.29 -17.66
C ARG A 59 -2.60 -1.09 -19.18
N ASN A 60 -2.78 0.14 -19.65
CA ASN A 60 -2.88 0.55 -21.06
C ASN A 60 -1.57 1.17 -21.58
N ASP A 61 -0.46 1.02 -20.82
CA ASP A 61 0.86 1.59 -21.12
C ASP A 61 0.89 3.14 -21.04
N VAL A 62 -0.06 3.76 -20.34
CA VAL A 62 -0.03 5.18 -20.03
C VAL A 62 1.03 5.41 -18.94
N LEU A 63 1.95 6.34 -19.19
CA LEU A 63 2.99 6.71 -18.23
C LEU A 63 2.33 7.41 -17.00
N LEU A 64 2.54 6.87 -15.81
CA LEU A 64 2.10 7.48 -14.55
C LEU A 64 3.22 8.24 -13.85
N ALA A 65 4.42 7.65 -13.80
CA ALA A 65 5.62 8.30 -13.26
C ALA A 65 6.89 7.70 -13.84
N LYS A 66 7.94 8.50 -13.95
CA LYS A 66 9.27 8.08 -14.38
C LYS A 66 10.35 8.86 -13.64
N SER A 67 11.31 8.16 -13.06
CA SER A 67 12.47 8.78 -12.44
C SER A 67 13.62 8.91 -13.43
N GLY A 68 14.32 10.02 -13.42
CA GLY A 68 15.51 10.23 -14.24
C GLY A 68 16.15 11.59 -14.00
N GLY A 69 17.49 11.67 -14.02
CA GLY A 69 18.21 12.93 -13.85
C GLY A 69 18.05 13.61 -12.49
N GLY A 70 17.67 12.84 -11.46
CA GLY A 70 17.45 13.40 -10.12
C GLY A 70 16.07 14.04 -9.92
N GLU A 71 15.14 13.76 -10.82
CA GLU A 71 13.75 14.23 -10.77
C GLU A 71 12.78 13.08 -11.06
N VAL A 72 11.55 13.20 -10.59
CA VAL A 72 10.44 12.34 -10.99
C VAL A 72 9.53 13.15 -11.89
N LYS A 73 9.38 12.70 -13.13
CA LYS A 73 8.38 13.23 -14.05
C LYS A 73 7.13 12.37 -13.93
N TYR A 74 6.00 13.00 -13.68
CA TYR A 74 4.69 12.36 -13.65
C TYR A 74 3.98 12.49 -15.01
N ASN A 75 2.76 11.99 -15.09
CA ASN A 75 1.92 12.11 -16.27
C ASN A 75 1.71 13.60 -16.65
N ASP A 76 1.62 13.91 -17.94
CA ASP A 76 1.44 15.30 -18.41
C ASP A 76 0.06 15.87 -18.02
N ASP A 77 -0.95 15.01 -17.81
CA ASP A 77 -2.30 15.42 -17.41
C ASP A 77 -2.39 15.55 -15.86
N PRO A 78 -2.65 16.78 -15.34
CA PRO A 78 -2.73 17.02 -13.89
C PRO A 78 -3.84 16.22 -13.21
N GLU A 79 -4.98 15.98 -13.87
CA GLU A 79 -6.06 15.18 -13.27
C GLU A 79 -5.67 13.70 -13.10
N ILE A 80 -4.86 13.15 -14.03
CA ILE A 80 -4.30 11.80 -13.88
C ILE A 80 -3.28 11.79 -12.75
N ARG A 81 -2.43 12.82 -12.62
CA ARG A 81 -1.47 12.92 -11.51
C ARG A 81 -2.17 12.92 -10.16
N GLU A 82 -3.15 13.80 -9.98
CA GLU A 82 -3.94 13.91 -8.75
C GLU A 82 -4.74 12.64 -8.44
N ALA A 83 -5.31 12.01 -9.47
CA ALA A 83 -6.06 10.76 -9.32
C ALA A 83 -5.19 9.59 -8.88
N THR A 84 -3.93 9.55 -9.32
CA THR A 84 -3.09 8.35 -9.16
C THR A 84 -1.98 8.51 -8.12
N VAL A 85 -1.73 9.72 -7.57
CA VAL A 85 -0.61 9.97 -6.66
C VAL A 85 -0.57 9.03 -5.44
N HIS A 86 -1.72 8.70 -4.85
CA HIS A 86 -1.76 7.79 -3.70
C HIS A 86 -1.39 6.35 -4.06
N ALA A 87 -1.61 5.95 -5.30
CA ALA A 87 -1.22 4.64 -5.80
C ALA A 87 0.23 4.61 -6.29
N VAL A 88 0.66 5.65 -7.00
CA VAL A 88 1.99 5.78 -7.59
C VAL A 88 3.04 6.17 -6.54
N GLY A 89 2.80 7.24 -5.80
CA GLY A 89 3.67 7.80 -4.77
C GLY A 89 4.20 9.18 -5.08
N ASP A 90 4.72 9.82 -4.06
CA ASP A 90 5.38 11.11 -4.09
C ASP A 90 6.91 10.97 -4.04
N VAL A 91 7.62 12.04 -4.46
CA VAL A 91 9.10 12.08 -4.48
C VAL A 91 9.69 11.90 -3.09
N ASN A 92 9.04 12.48 -2.08
CA ASN A 92 9.52 12.51 -0.69
C ASN A 92 9.21 11.23 0.09
N GLY A 93 8.41 10.32 -0.49
CA GLY A 93 8.04 9.05 0.14
C GLY A 93 7.08 9.20 1.32
N LYS A 94 6.32 10.28 1.37
CA LYS A 94 5.30 10.53 2.41
C LYS A 94 4.14 9.55 2.31
N ILE A 95 3.81 9.10 1.07
CA ILE A 95 2.82 8.07 0.81
C ILE A 95 3.46 6.69 0.91
N SER A 96 3.50 6.13 2.11
CA SER A 96 4.20 4.87 2.40
C SER A 96 3.61 3.63 1.73
N THR A 97 2.34 3.66 1.35
CA THR A 97 1.59 2.54 0.72
C THR A 97 1.66 2.56 -0.81
N SER A 98 2.42 3.47 -1.39
CA SER A 98 2.51 3.68 -2.83
C SER A 98 3.36 2.63 -3.55
N ALA A 99 3.20 2.55 -4.88
CA ALA A 99 3.99 1.67 -5.74
C ALA A 99 5.50 1.98 -5.70
N LEU A 100 5.87 3.28 -5.71
CA LEU A 100 7.25 3.73 -5.52
C LEU A 100 7.86 3.22 -4.21
N SER A 101 7.05 3.13 -3.17
CA SER A 101 7.49 2.64 -1.85
C SER A 101 7.52 1.11 -1.78
N ALA A 102 6.46 0.45 -2.26
CA ALA A 102 6.26 -0.99 -2.14
C ALA A 102 7.16 -1.81 -3.06
N TYR A 103 7.49 -1.29 -4.26
CA TYR A 103 8.23 -1.99 -5.30
C TYR A 103 9.60 -1.38 -5.59
N LYS A 104 10.20 -0.69 -4.59
CA LYS A 104 11.53 -0.08 -4.73
C LYS A 104 12.58 -1.03 -5.28
N ASP A 105 12.64 -2.24 -4.75
CA ASP A 105 13.60 -3.28 -5.14
C ASP A 105 13.47 -3.70 -6.61
N LYS A 106 12.24 -3.84 -7.12
CA LYS A 106 11.99 -4.12 -8.55
C LYS A 106 12.39 -2.94 -9.41
N LEU A 107 11.95 -1.74 -9.04
CA LEU A 107 12.19 -0.52 -9.80
C LEU A 107 13.68 -0.19 -9.96
N ILE A 108 14.53 -0.56 -8.98
CA ILE A 108 15.99 -0.40 -9.07
C ILE A 108 16.69 -1.64 -9.65
N GLY A 109 15.97 -2.71 -9.92
CA GLY A 109 16.53 -3.96 -10.46
C GLY A 109 17.45 -4.68 -9.47
N TYR A 110 17.09 -4.70 -8.16
CA TYR A 110 17.88 -5.40 -7.14
C TYR A 110 17.87 -6.92 -7.35
N ASN A 111 19.07 -7.52 -7.37
CA ASN A 111 19.24 -8.96 -7.47
C ASN A 111 19.68 -9.52 -6.12
N LEU A 112 18.82 -10.30 -5.48
CA LEU A 112 19.06 -10.88 -4.16
C LEU A 112 20.24 -11.85 -4.15
N LEU A 113 20.48 -12.60 -5.24
CA LEU A 113 21.56 -13.61 -5.32
C LEU A 113 22.95 -12.97 -5.37
N THR A 114 23.06 -11.84 -6.08
CA THR A 114 24.34 -11.12 -6.22
C THR A 114 24.49 -10.00 -5.19
N GLY A 115 23.43 -9.65 -4.48
CA GLY A 115 23.41 -8.52 -3.53
C GLY A 115 23.60 -7.16 -4.20
N THR A 116 23.44 -7.08 -5.52
CA THR A 116 23.70 -5.88 -6.32
C THR A 116 22.43 -5.43 -7.04
N TYR A 117 22.40 -4.17 -7.45
CA TYR A 117 21.40 -3.59 -8.33
C TYR A 117 22.04 -3.28 -9.69
N LYS A 118 21.24 -3.20 -10.73
CA LYS A 118 21.74 -2.95 -12.08
C LYS A 118 22.26 -1.50 -12.18
N LEU A 119 23.56 -1.31 -11.98
CA LEU A 119 24.23 -0.02 -12.12
C LEU A 119 24.33 0.46 -13.58
N LYS A 120 24.31 -0.47 -14.52
CA LYS A 120 24.37 -0.22 -15.99
C LYS A 120 23.36 -1.11 -16.68
N GLY A 121 22.14 -0.71 -16.74
CA GLY A 121 21.09 -1.43 -17.42
C GLY A 121 19.78 -0.69 -17.27
N LYS A 122 18.77 -1.06 -18.04
CA LYS A 122 17.44 -0.54 -17.86
C LYS A 122 16.95 -0.93 -16.45
N ASN A 123 16.61 0.05 -15.63
CA ASN A 123 15.78 -0.17 -14.47
C ASN A 123 14.53 -0.94 -14.91
N GLU A 124 13.96 -1.74 -14.04
CA GLU A 124 12.76 -2.49 -14.41
C GLU A 124 11.56 -1.55 -14.34
N ASP A 125 10.82 -1.49 -15.43
CA ASP A 125 9.56 -0.76 -15.45
C ASP A 125 8.48 -1.56 -14.72
N LEU A 126 7.56 -0.87 -14.08
CA LEU A 126 6.44 -1.46 -13.35
C LEU A 126 5.15 -1.14 -14.09
N LYS A 127 4.39 -2.19 -14.40
CA LYS A 127 3.05 -2.06 -14.96
C LYS A 127 2.02 -2.36 -13.87
N LEU A 128 1.20 -1.37 -13.56
CA LEU A 128 0.09 -1.50 -12.60
C LEU A 128 -1.16 -2.01 -13.32
N THR A 129 -2.09 -2.55 -12.55
CA THR A 129 -3.40 -2.96 -13.06
C THR A 129 -4.40 -1.81 -13.13
N LEU A 130 -4.01 -0.62 -12.65
CA LEU A 130 -4.82 0.59 -12.71
C LEU A 130 -5.11 1.00 -14.16
N ASP A 131 -6.25 1.62 -14.36
CA ASP A 131 -6.65 2.30 -15.59
C ASP A 131 -6.68 3.80 -15.31
N ALA A 132 -5.81 4.56 -15.98
CA ALA A 132 -5.63 5.98 -15.74
C ALA A 132 -6.89 6.80 -16.03
N ASP A 133 -7.61 6.46 -17.09
CA ASP A 133 -8.83 7.17 -17.48
C ASP A 133 -9.97 6.90 -16.49
N VAL A 134 -10.10 5.65 -16.01
CA VAL A 134 -11.06 5.29 -14.96
C VAL A 134 -10.71 6.00 -13.65
N CYS A 135 -9.43 6.06 -13.28
CA CYS A 135 -8.99 6.80 -12.09
C CYS A 135 -9.29 8.30 -12.22
N LYS A 136 -9.04 8.90 -13.39
CA LYS A 136 -9.34 10.31 -13.68
C LYS A 136 -10.83 10.61 -13.51
N GLU A 137 -11.72 9.79 -14.09
CA GLU A 137 -13.16 9.99 -13.92
C GLU A 137 -13.60 9.78 -12.47
N ALA A 138 -13.08 8.77 -11.79
CA ALA A 138 -13.32 8.56 -10.36
C ALA A 138 -12.89 9.77 -9.52
N TYR A 139 -11.75 10.38 -9.84
CA TYR A 139 -11.29 11.60 -9.18
C TYR A 139 -12.27 12.77 -9.40
N ARG A 140 -12.74 13.00 -10.62
CA ARG A 140 -13.72 14.04 -10.93
C ARG A 140 -15.02 13.90 -10.15
N GLN A 141 -15.47 12.67 -9.90
CA GLN A 141 -16.65 12.41 -9.08
C GLN A 141 -16.36 12.60 -7.59
N LEU A 142 -15.19 12.12 -7.13
CA LEU A 142 -14.82 12.16 -5.73
C LEU A 142 -14.43 13.57 -5.24
N SER A 143 -13.88 14.41 -6.11
CA SER A 143 -13.48 15.81 -5.81
C SER A 143 -14.66 16.73 -5.44
N LYS A 144 -15.89 16.27 -5.60
CA LYS A 144 -17.11 16.96 -5.15
C LYS A 144 -17.34 16.83 -3.65
N TYR A 145 -16.56 15.98 -2.97
CA TYR A 145 -16.65 15.68 -1.54
C TYR A 145 -15.33 16.03 -0.86
N ASP A 146 -15.41 16.41 0.42
CA ASP A 146 -14.22 16.84 1.18
C ASP A 146 -13.18 15.74 1.34
N ALA A 147 -13.62 14.51 1.59
CA ALA A 147 -12.75 13.36 1.74
C ALA A 147 -13.46 12.04 1.41
N GLY A 148 -12.71 11.11 0.82
CA GLY A 148 -13.26 9.79 0.51
C GLY A 148 -12.29 8.93 -0.29
N CYS A 149 -12.79 7.79 -0.76
CA CYS A 149 -12.07 6.96 -1.71
C CYS A 149 -13.04 6.22 -2.65
N ILE A 150 -12.55 5.98 -3.88
CA ILE A 150 -13.22 5.11 -4.85
C ILE A 150 -12.25 3.99 -5.22
N GLY A 151 -12.69 2.75 -5.05
CA GLY A 151 -11.96 1.57 -5.46
C GLY A 151 -12.79 0.69 -6.38
N ILE A 152 -12.21 0.26 -7.49
CA ILE A 152 -12.81 -0.70 -8.42
C ILE A 152 -11.84 -1.84 -8.61
N TYR A 153 -12.30 -3.05 -8.40
CA TYR A 153 -11.50 -4.26 -8.60
C TYR A 153 -12.27 -5.34 -9.34
N ASN A 154 -11.54 -6.16 -10.06
CA ASN A 154 -12.09 -7.34 -10.71
C ASN A 154 -12.18 -8.47 -9.68
N TYR A 155 -13.38 -8.84 -9.27
CA TYR A 155 -13.59 -9.88 -8.24
C TYR A 155 -13.13 -11.28 -8.65
N LYS A 156 -12.93 -11.53 -9.95
CA LYS A 156 -12.45 -12.82 -10.46
C LYS A 156 -10.93 -12.91 -10.48
N THR A 157 -10.25 -11.82 -10.83
CA THR A 157 -8.79 -11.79 -10.98
C THR A 157 -8.07 -11.17 -9.80
N GLY A 158 -8.78 -10.36 -8.99
CA GLY A 158 -8.21 -9.56 -7.91
C GLY A 158 -7.49 -8.30 -8.38
N GLU A 159 -7.48 -8.00 -9.68
CA GLU A 159 -6.86 -6.79 -10.22
C GLU A 159 -7.59 -5.53 -9.74
N ILE A 160 -6.83 -4.57 -9.22
CA ILE A 160 -7.36 -3.25 -8.86
C ILE A 160 -7.29 -2.38 -10.10
N ILE A 161 -8.46 -1.96 -10.60
CA ILE A 161 -8.61 -1.14 -11.81
C ILE A 161 -8.58 0.34 -11.45
N CYS A 162 -9.15 0.71 -10.29
CA CYS A 162 -9.18 2.08 -9.80
C CYS A 162 -8.91 2.11 -8.30
N MET A 163 -8.10 3.09 -7.88
CA MET A 163 -7.79 3.34 -6.48
C MET A 163 -7.49 4.83 -6.30
N VAL A 164 -8.53 5.60 -6.00
CA VAL A 164 -8.47 7.06 -5.85
C VAL A 164 -8.84 7.43 -4.43
N SER A 165 -8.14 8.39 -3.86
CA SER A 165 -8.40 8.95 -2.53
C SER A 165 -8.39 10.47 -2.55
N THR A 166 -9.23 11.11 -1.74
CA THR A 166 -9.24 12.56 -1.48
C THR A 166 -9.20 12.84 0.02
N PRO A 167 -8.64 13.97 0.48
CA PRO A 167 -7.96 14.98 -0.33
C PRO A 167 -6.73 14.42 -1.03
N THR A 168 -6.37 15.02 -2.16
CA THR A 168 -5.23 14.67 -2.97
C THR A 168 -4.46 15.92 -3.37
N PHE A 169 -3.36 15.75 -4.08
CA PHE A 169 -2.52 16.85 -4.53
C PHE A 169 -1.82 16.50 -5.84
N ASP A 170 -1.41 17.54 -6.57
CA ASP A 170 -0.55 17.37 -7.72
C ASP A 170 0.90 17.12 -7.24
N PRO A 171 1.48 15.95 -7.52
CA PRO A 171 2.84 15.62 -7.06
C PRO A 171 3.95 16.50 -7.68
N GLU A 172 3.66 17.25 -8.76
CA GLU A 172 4.58 18.24 -9.31
C GLU A 172 4.48 19.60 -8.59
N ASN A 173 3.37 19.84 -7.86
CA ASN A 173 3.12 21.06 -7.09
C ASN A 173 2.69 20.69 -5.65
N GLU A 174 3.50 19.88 -5.00
CA GLU A 174 3.21 19.36 -3.66
C GLU A 174 3.01 20.51 -2.65
N PRO A 175 1.85 20.56 -1.94
CA PRO A 175 1.58 21.63 -1.00
C PRO A 175 2.45 21.50 0.26
N SER A 176 2.83 22.63 0.84
CA SER A 176 3.43 22.68 2.16
C SER A 176 2.34 22.48 3.20
N VAL A 177 2.34 21.32 3.86
CA VAL A 177 1.44 21.03 4.99
C VAL A 177 2.18 21.11 6.32
N SER A 178 1.50 21.59 7.35
CA SER A 178 2.06 21.65 8.70
C SER A 178 2.17 20.24 9.30
N ALA A 179 3.01 20.08 10.33
CA ALA A 179 3.15 18.81 11.04
C ALA A 179 1.84 18.38 11.75
N ASP A 180 0.96 19.33 12.04
CA ASP A 180 -0.33 19.09 12.72
C ASP A 180 -1.50 18.89 11.72
N ASP A 181 -1.21 18.78 10.42
CA ASP A 181 -2.25 18.57 9.42
C ASP A 181 -2.93 17.20 9.59
N GLN A 182 -4.22 17.24 9.85
CA GLN A 182 -5.08 16.07 10.03
C GLN A 182 -5.96 15.78 8.81
N SER A 183 -5.76 16.48 7.70
CA SER A 183 -6.54 16.28 6.47
C SER A 183 -6.40 14.86 5.91
N GLY A 184 -5.28 14.21 6.21
CA GLY A 184 -4.91 12.90 5.65
C GLY A 184 -4.55 12.98 4.17
N LEU A 185 -3.93 14.10 3.76
CA LEU A 185 -3.50 14.37 2.39
C LEU A 185 -2.64 13.25 1.79
N TYR A 186 -1.74 12.66 2.61
CA TYR A 186 -0.84 11.57 2.19
C TYR A 186 -1.39 10.18 2.47
N MET A 187 -2.65 10.09 2.93
CA MET A 187 -3.26 8.79 3.27
C MET A 187 -3.95 8.18 2.05
N ASN A 188 -3.50 7.01 1.63
CA ASN A 188 -4.30 6.19 0.73
C ASN A 188 -5.49 5.61 1.52
N ARG A 189 -6.65 6.25 1.42
CA ARG A 189 -7.85 5.86 2.17
C ARG A 189 -8.38 4.49 1.79
N PHE A 190 -8.21 4.10 0.54
CA PHE A 190 -8.64 2.78 0.09
C PHE A 190 -7.90 1.64 0.82
N LEU A 191 -6.60 1.85 1.12
CA LEU A 191 -5.77 0.85 1.80
C LEU A 191 -5.73 1.00 3.32
N SER A 192 -5.87 2.23 3.83
CA SER A 192 -5.52 2.55 5.22
C SER A 192 -6.69 3.01 6.07
N SER A 193 -7.82 3.47 5.48
CA SER A 193 -8.96 3.92 6.27
C SER A 193 -9.69 2.77 6.93
N LYS A 194 -10.11 3.03 8.17
CA LYS A 194 -11.03 2.18 8.92
C LYS A 194 -12.33 2.95 9.08
N LEU A 195 -13.38 2.51 8.40
CA LEU A 195 -14.68 3.16 8.41
C LEU A 195 -15.72 2.23 9.02
N PRO A 196 -16.66 2.76 9.83
CA PRO A 196 -17.82 1.99 10.25
C PRO A 196 -18.59 1.53 9.02
N PRO A 197 -18.87 0.22 8.87
CA PRO A 197 -19.50 -0.30 7.66
C PRO A 197 -20.95 0.17 7.47
N GLY A 198 -21.63 0.57 8.55
CA GLY A 198 -23.02 0.99 8.48
C GLY A 198 -23.91 -0.10 7.85
N SER A 199 -24.81 0.31 6.97
CA SER A 199 -25.79 -0.61 6.34
C SER A 199 -25.18 -1.66 5.42
N ILE A 200 -23.96 -1.50 4.94
CA ILE A 200 -23.30 -2.55 4.14
C ILE A 200 -23.03 -3.81 4.99
N PHE A 201 -22.91 -3.68 6.32
CA PHE A 201 -22.78 -4.83 7.20
C PHE A 201 -24.02 -5.72 7.25
N LYS A 202 -25.16 -5.23 6.77
CA LYS A 202 -26.39 -6.05 6.65
C LYS A 202 -26.21 -7.26 5.75
N THR A 203 -25.31 -7.21 4.78
CA THR A 203 -24.97 -8.37 3.93
C THR A 203 -24.35 -9.49 4.75
N VAL A 204 -23.47 -9.16 5.70
CA VAL A 204 -22.86 -10.13 6.63
C VAL A 204 -23.92 -10.68 7.59
N THR A 205 -24.78 -9.80 8.13
CA THR A 205 -25.89 -10.22 9.01
C THR A 205 -26.85 -11.14 8.28
N ALA A 206 -27.19 -10.84 7.02
CA ALA A 206 -28.06 -11.69 6.22
C ALA A 206 -27.43 -13.06 5.94
N ALA A 207 -26.16 -13.12 5.59
CA ALA A 207 -25.44 -14.37 5.39
C ALA A 207 -25.43 -15.21 6.69
N ALA A 208 -25.13 -14.61 7.82
CA ALA A 208 -25.16 -15.29 9.12
C ALA A 208 -26.56 -15.80 9.48
N ALA A 209 -27.62 -15.04 9.16
CA ALA A 209 -28.99 -15.46 9.39
C ALA A 209 -29.34 -16.68 8.52
N ILE A 210 -28.96 -16.68 7.24
CA ILE A 210 -29.21 -17.79 6.31
C ILE A 210 -28.51 -19.08 6.80
N GLU A 211 -27.30 -18.96 7.32
CA GLU A 211 -26.50 -20.10 7.76
C GLU A 211 -26.91 -20.66 9.13
N ASN A 212 -27.45 -19.83 10.03
CA ASN A 212 -27.60 -20.17 11.44
C ASN A 212 -29.03 -20.11 11.97
N THR A 213 -30.04 -19.69 11.16
CA THR A 213 -31.43 -19.54 11.61
C THR A 213 -32.42 -20.10 10.60
N ASP A 214 -33.67 -20.34 11.04
CA ASP A 214 -34.79 -20.63 10.15
C ASP A 214 -35.33 -19.31 9.55
N TYR A 215 -34.52 -18.68 8.72
CA TYR A 215 -34.80 -17.36 8.14
C TYR A 215 -36.08 -17.37 7.27
N GLN A 216 -36.47 -18.51 6.73
CA GLN A 216 -37.68 -18.62 5.88
C GLN A 216 -38.97 -18.43 6.66
N ASN A 217 -38.98 -18.83 7.92
CA ASN A 217 -40.14 -18.70 8.82
C ASN A 217 -39.95 -17.52 9.81
N PHE A 218 -38.86 -16.75 9.68
CA PHE A 218 -38.60 -15.58 10.52
C PHE A 218 -39.44 -14.39 10.05
N SER A 219 -40.23 -13.81 10.94
CA SER A 219 -40.88 -12.53 10.74
C SER A 219 -40.66 -11.62 11.93
N TYR A 220 -40.54 -10.34 11.68
CA TYR A 220 -40.37 -9.32 12.71
C TYR A 220 -41.20 -8.09 12.38
N GLU A 221 -42.04 -7.67 13.33
CA GLU A 221 -42.79 -6.43 13.22
C GLU A 221 -41.97 -5.30 13.88
N CYS A 222 -41.66 -4.24 13.12
CA CYS A 222 -40.88 -3.12 13.57
C CYS A 222 -41.81 -2.06 14.16
N ASP A 223 -41.67 -1.81 15.46
CA ASP A 223 -42.42 -0.79 16.22
C ASP A 223 -41.68 0.57 16.28
N GLY A 224 -40.59 0.70 15.56
CA GLY A 224 -39.81 1.95 15.43
C GLY A 224 -38.64 2.08 16.35
N THR A 225 -38.68 1.50 17.56
CA THR A 225 -37.58 1.59 18.53
C THR A 225 -37.40 0.26 19.26
N ARG A 226 -36.14 -0.16 19.45
CA ARG A 226 -35.82 -1.35 20.25
C ARG A 226 -34.64 -1.10 21.16
N VAL A 227 -34.79 -1.50 22.42
CA VAL A 227 -33.67 -1.47 23.37
C VAL A 227 -32.82 -2.72 23.23
N ILE A 228 -31.55 -2.59 22.91
CA ILE A 228 -30.57 -3.68 22.83
C ILE A 228 -29.39 -3.34 23.73
N HIS A 229 -29.11 -4.19 24.72
CA HIS A 229 -28.07 -3.97 25.73
C HIS A 229 -28.12 -2.62 26.45
N GLY A 230 -29.34 -2.06 26.61
CA GLY A 230 -29.55 -0.77 27.28
C GLY A 230 -29.46 0.46 26.38
N GLU A 231 -29.21 0.26 25.08
CA GLU A 231 -29.15 1.34 24.07
C GLU A 231 -30.40 1.31 23.19
N ASP A 232 -30.98 2.49 22.94
CA ASP A 232 -32.13 2.65 22.06
C ASP A 232 -31.71 2.63 20.60
N LEU A 233 -32.14 1.61 19.86
CA LEU A 233 -31.97 1.50 18.41
C LEU A 233 -33.25 1.95 17.71
N ASN A 234 -33.15 3.06 16.99
CA ASN A 234 -34.26 3.63 16.24
C ASN A 234 -34.25 3.16 14.78
N CYS A 235 -35.43 2.88 14.26
CA CYS A 235 -35.61 2.55 12.85
C CYS A 235 -35.50 3.82 11.99
N ALA A 236 -34.51 3.86 11.09
CA ALA A 236 -34.26 5.02 10.22
C ALA A 236 -35.42 5.33 9.25
N TYR A 237 -36.30 4.36 9.00
CA TYR A 237 -37.47 4.55 8.13
C TYR A 237 -38.61 5.33 8.84
N LEU A 238 -38.75 5.12 10.14
CA LEU A 238 -39.79 5.80 10.94
C LEU A 238 -39.33 7.14 11.53
N TYR A 239 -38.01 7.33 11.62
CA TYR A 239 -37.36 8.55 12.14
C TYR A 239 -36.30 9.02 11.15
N PRO A 240 -36.71 9.70 10.04
CA PRO A 240 -35.78 10.22 9.03
C PRO A 240 -34.89 11.36 9.56
#